data_a24d234ea70d778a99fef2294b71c1fe
#
_entry.id   a24d234ea70d778a99fef2294b71c1fe
#
_cell.length_a   1.000
_cell.length_b   1.000
_cell.length_c   1.000
_cell.angle_alpha   90.00
_cell.angle_beta   90.00
_cell.angle_gamma   90.00
#
_symmetry.space_group_name_H-M   'P 1'
#
loop_
_entity.id
_entity.type
_entity.pdbx_description
1 polymer ?
#
loop_
_entity_poly.entity_id
_entity_poly.type
_entity_poly.pdbx_seq_one_letter_code
_entity_poly.pdbx_strand_id
1 'polypeptide(L)'
;MATTTCTRFTDEYQLYEELGKGAFSVVRRCVKLCTGQEYAAKIINTKKLSARDHQKLEREARICRLLKHPNIVRLHDSISEEGFHYLLFDLVTGGELFEDIVAREYYSEADASHCIQQILEAVLHCHQMGVVHRDLKPENLLLASKCKNAAVKLADFGLAIEVQGDQQAWFGFAGTPGYLSPEVLRKEAYGKPVDIWACGVILYILLVGYPPFWDEDQHKLYQQIKAGAYDFPSPEWDTVTPEAKNLINQMLTINPAKRITAQEALKHPWVCQRSTVASMMHRQETVECLKKFNARRKLKGAILTTMLVSRNFSVGSRQTTAPASVVPVSVGAGTAAGLVEQAAKTLLNKKADVKESSDSSNTTVEDEDVKARKQEIIKITEQLIEAINNADFEAYAKICDPGLTSFEPEALGNLVEGMDFHRFYFDNRVLSIHPVLSKNTKPIHTTLLNPHVHLIGEDAACIAYIRLTQFVDGQGRPRSSQSEETRVWHRRDAKWQNIHFHCSGAPAAPLQ
;
A
#
# COMPACT_ATOMS: atom_id res chain seq x y z
N MET A 1 8.12 -6.35 -50.70
CA MET A 1 8.75 -5.80 -49.49
C MET A 1 7.65 -5.10 -48.72
N ALA A 2 7.19 -5.70 -47.66
CA ALA A 2 6.20 -5.09 -46.76
C ALA A 2 6.96 -4.09 -45.88
N THR A 3 6.76 -2.80 -46.12
CA THR A 3 7.18 -1.73 -45.23
C THR A 3 6.39 -1.86 -43.93
N THR A 4 7.03 -2.37 -42.87
CA THR A 4 6.50 -2.31 -41.52
C THR A 4 6.53 -0.84 -41.12
N THR A 5 5.43 -0.13 -41.36
CA THR A 5 5.22 1.21 -40.80
C THR A 5 5.12 1.02 -39.27
N CYS A 6 6.16 1.48 -38.57
CA CYS A 6 6.12 1.57 -37.12
C CYS A 6 5.11 2.68 -36.78
N THR A 7 3.86 2.30 -36.54
CA THR A 7 2.80 3.22 -36.13
C THR A 7 3.11 3.73 -34.72
N ARG A 8 3.04 5.04 -34.53
CA ARG A 8 3.23 5.67 -33.23
C ARG A 8 2.00 5.38 -32.36
N PHE A 9 2.22 5.23 -31.06
CA PHE A 9 1.12 5.08 -30.10
C PHE A 9 0.05 6.16 -30.25
N THR A 10 0.46 7.42 -30.40
CA THR A 10 -0.44 8.58 -30.57
C THR A 10 -1.24 8.58 -31.89
N ASP A 11 -0.84 7.81 -32.90
CA ASP A 11 -1.57 7.67 -34.15
C ASP A 11 -2.75 6.69 -34.03
N GLU A 12 -2.66 5.74 -33.08
CA GLU A 12 -3.67 4.71 -32.84
C GLU A 12 -4.51 4.92 -31.59
N TYR A 13 -3.98 5.62 -30.57
CA TYR A 13 -4.61 5.73 -29.25
C TYR A 13 -4.65 7.18 -28.75
N GLN A 14 -5.79 7.56 -28.19
CA GLN A 14 -5.99 8.82 -27.46
C GLN A 14 -5.87 8.57 -25.95
N LEU A 15 -5.02 9.35 -25.27
CA LEU A 15 -4.86 9.31 -23.81
C LEU A 15 -5.90 10.20 -23.10
N TYR A 16 -6.34 9.73 -21.94
CA TYR A 16 -7.27 10.42 -21.05
C TYR A 16 -6.69 10.55 -19.63
N GLU A 17 -7.51 10.43 -18.59
CA GLU A 17 -7.14 10.62 -17.18
C GLU A 17 -6.09 9.61 -16.69
N GLU A 18 -5.36 10.03 -15.68
CA GLU A 18 -4.41 9.17 -14.96
C GLU A 18 -5.16 8.22 -14.01
N LEU A 19 -4.85 6.94 -14.09
CA LEU A 19 -5.40 5.87 -13.25
C LEU A 19 -4.45 5.49 -12.11
N GLY A 20 -3.15 5.73 -12.27
CA GLY A 20 -2.15 5.40 -11.27
C GLY A 20 -0.75 5.84 -11.68
N LYS A 21 0.14 5.97 -10.70
CA LYS A 21 1.52 6.41 -10.89
C LYS A 21 2.50 5.50 -10.17
N GLY A 22 3.51 5.04 -10.88
CA GLY A 22 4.65 4.30 -10.35
C GLY A 22 5.93 5.13 -10.41
N ALA A 23 7.04 4.58 -9.90
CA ALA A 23 8.33 5.27 -9.86
C ALA A 23 8.85 5.71 -11.24
N PHE A 24 8.64 4.90 -12.29
CA PHE A 24 9.09 5.16 -13.67
C PHE A 24 7.96 5.00 -14.69
N SER A 25 6.73 4.84 -14.24
CA SER A 25 5.58 4.60 -15.09
C SER A 25 4.35 5.38 -14.62
N VAL A 26 3.49 5.70 -15.58
CA VAL A 26 2.16 6.27 -15.33
C VAL A 26 1.16 5.39 -16.05
N VAL A 27 0.04 5.05 -15.39
CA VAL A 27 -1.07 4.34 -16.02
C VAL A 27 -2.17 5.33 -16.34
N ARG A 28 -2.61 5.35 -17.58
CA ARG A 28 -3.68 6.24 -18.04
C ARG A 28 -4.75 5.45 -18.80
N ARG A 29 -6.00 5.90 -18.72
CA ARG A 29 -7.03 5.40 -19.64
C ARG A 29 -6.70 5.89 -21.05
N CYS A 30 -6.86 5.01 -22.04
CA CYS A 30 -6.74 5.35 -23.44
C CYS A 30 -7.84 4.68 -24.27
N VAL A 31 -8.11 5.24 -25.44
CA VAL A 31 -9.11 4.75 -26.38
C VAL A 31 -8.42 4.52 -27.73
N LYS A 32 -8.65 3.34 -28.31
CA LYS A 32 -8.19 3.03 -29.66
C LYS A 32 -9.06 3.77 -30.68
N LEU A 33 -8.45 4.66 -31.47
CA LEU A 33 -9.17 5.58 -32.37
C LEU A 33 -10.04 4.88 -33.43
N CYS A 34 -9.56 3.74 -33.96
CA CYS A 34 -10.28 3.02 -35.00
C CYS A 34 -11.48 2.20 -34.50
N THR A 35 -11.51 1.79 -33.23
CA THR A 35 -12.54 0.88 -32.68
C THR A 35 -13.37 1.51 -31.56
N GLY A 36 -12.90 2.60 -30.95
CA GLY A 36 -13.49 3.17 -29.73
C GLY A 36 -13.27 2.31 -28.47
N GLN A 37 -12.48 1.22 -28.55
CA GLN A 37 -12.21 0.33 -27.43
C GLN A 37 -11.31 1.01 -26.40
N GLU A 38 -11.66 0.87 -25.12
CA GLU A 38 -10.93 1.43 -24.00
C GLU A 38 -9.91 0.45 -23.41
N TYR A 39 -8.76 0.98 -22.98
CA TYR A 39 -7.67 0.24 -22.35
C TYR A 39 -7.01 1.05 -21.22
N ALA A 40 -6.26 0.38 -20.38
CA ALA A 40 -5.31 0.99 -19.45
C ALA A 40 -3.90 0.93 -20.05
N ALA A 41 -3.34 2.10 -20.38
CA ALA A 41 -1.98 2.21 -20.92
C ALA A 41 -0.98 2.46 -19.79
N LYS A 42 -0.11 1.50 -19.52
CA LYS A 42 1.06 1.68 -18.64
C LYS A 42 2.19 2.26 -19.47
N ILE A 43 2.49 3.54 -19.24
CA ILE A 43 3.46 4.35 -19.99
C ILE A 43 4.76 4.39 -19.17
N ILE A 44 5.84 3.86 -19.72
CA ILE A 44 7.11 3.71 -19.06
C ILE A 44 8.16 4.57 -19.74
N ASN A 45 8.84 5.47 -18.99
CA ASN A 45 9.92 6.29 -19.52
C ASN A 45 11.21 5.46 -19.56
N THR A 46 11.59 4.99 -20.76
CA THR A 46 12.73 4.11 -20.97
C THR A 46 14.08 4.82 -20.86
N LYS A 47 14.12 6.16 -21.09
CA LYS A 47 15.35 6.96 -20.92
C LYS A 47 15.88 7.00 -19.49
N LYS A 48 15.00 6.74 -18.52
CA LYS A 48 15.34 6.73 -17.09
C LYS A 48 15.64 5.33 -16.55
N LEU A 49 15.51 4.29 -17.36
CA LEU A 49 15.70 2.90 -16.95
C LEU A 49 17.16 2.48 -17.06
N SER A 50 17.64 1.73 -16.05
CA SER A 50 18.90 1.00 -16.18
C SER A 50 18.76 -0.17 -17.15
N ALA A 51 19.88 -0.73 -17.65
CA ALA A 51 19.86 -1.94 -18.48
C ALA A 51 19.13 -3.11 -17.81
N ARG A 52 19.25 -3.22 -16.49
CA ARG A 52 18.56 -4.24 -15.68
C ARG A 52 17.05 -4.03 -15.66
N ASP A 53 16.60 -2.77 -15.61
CA ASP A 53 15.17 -2.46 -15.59
C ASP A 53 14.54 -2.63 -16.98
N HIS A 54 15.28 -2.42 -18.06
CA HIS A 54 14.87 -2.80 -19.41
C HIS A 54 14.61 -4.31 -19.52
N GLN A 55 15.53 -5.14 -19.00
CA GLN A 55 15.33 -6.60 -18.99
C GLN A 55 14.11 -7.03 -18.19
N LYS A 56 13.81 -6.34 -17.06
CA LYS A 56 12.59 -6.60 -16.28
C LYS A 56 11.33 -6.23 -17.07
N LEU A 57 11.33 -5.08 -17.74
CA LEU A 57 10.22 -4.63 -18.57
C LEU A 57 9.94 -5.62 -19.73
N GLU A 58 10.98 -6.06 -20.43
CA GLU A 58 10.85 -7.07 -21.49
C GLU A 58 10.31 -8.39 -20.96
N ARG A 59 10.78 -8.83 -19.78
CA ARG A 59 10.29 -10.04 -19.13
C ARG A 59 8.83 -9.90 -18.71
N GLU A 60 8.42 -8.77 -18.08
CA GLU A 60 7.02 -8.49 -17.72
C GLU A 60 6.13 -8.55 -18.96
N ALA A 61 6.50 -7.86 -20.04
CA ALA A 61 5.74 -7.86 -21.29
C ALA A 61 5.63 -9.26 -21.91
N ARG A 62 6.72 -10.05 -21.89
CA ARG A 62 6.73 -11.44 -22.39
C ARG A 62 5.80 -12.33 -21.58
N ILE A 63 5.88 -12.28 -20.25
CA ILE A 63 5.02 -13.04 -19.33
C ILE A 63 3.55 -12.65 -19.56
N CYS A 64 3.22 -11.36 -19.57
CA CYS A 64 1.85 -10.91 -19.78
C CYS A 64 1.26 -11.35 -21.13
N ARG A 65 2.08 -11.47 -22.19
CA ARG A 65 1.62 -11.99 -23.50
C ARG A 65 1.24 -13.46 -23.46
N LEU A 66 1.87 -14.26 -22.59
CA LEU A 66 1.56 -15.68 -22.41
C LEU A 66 0.25 -15.89 -21.67
N LEU A 67 -0.09 -14.99 -20.72
CA LEU A 67 -1.20 -15.16 -19.80
C LEU A 67 -2.50 -14.60 -20.40
N LYS A 68 -3.38 -15.52 -20.81
CA LYS A 68 -4.71 -15.20 -21.36
C LYS A 68 -5.77 -15.97 -20.59
N HIS A 69 -6.35 -15.35 -19.57
CA HIS A 69 -7.33 -15.96 -18.69
C HIS A 69 -8.36 -14.91 -18.22
N PRO A 70 -9.64 -15.27 -18.02
CA PRO A 70 -10.68 -14.32 -17.59
C PRO A 70 -10.38 -13.66 -16.23
N ASN A 71 -9.66 -14.34 -15.35
CA ASN A 71 -9.27 -13.82 -14.04
C ASN A 71 -7.83 -13.25 -13.99
N ILE A 72 -7.27 -12.90 -15.13
CA ILE A 72 -5.98 -12.19 -15.23
C ILE A 72 -6.19 -10.93 -16.07
N VAL A 73 -5.58 -9.82 -15.68
CA VAL A 73 -5.55 -8.59 -16.47
C VAL A 73 -4.75 -8.85 -17.75
N ARG A 74 -5.43 -8.80 -18.91
CA ARG A 74 -4.84 -9.16 -20.20
C ARG A 74 -4.00 -8.03 -20.77
N LEU A 75 -2.81 -8.35 -21.27
CA LEU A 75 -2.04 -7.47 -22.15
C LEU A 75 -2.53 -7.63 -23.59
N HIS A 76 -3.01 -6.54 -24.19
CA HIS A 76 -3.50 -6.49 -25.59
C HIS A 76 -2.41 -6.10 -26.57
N ASP A 77 -1.56 -5.14 -26.20
CA ASP A 77 -0.51 -4.64 -27.07
C ASP A 77 0.69 -4.12 -26.25
N SER A 78 1.84 -4.03 -26.92
CA SER A 78 3.10 -3.57 -26.36
C SER A 78 3.87 -2.79 -27.44
N ILE A 79 3.90 -1.47 -27.32
CA ILE A 79 4.43 -0.54 -28.31
C ILE A 79 5.69 0.11 -27.73
N SER A 80 6.80 0.01 -28.47
CA SER A 80 8.07 0.67 -28.13
C SER A 80 8.30 1.86 -29.03
N GLU A 81 8.54 3.02 -28.43
CA GLU A 81 8.92 4.26 -29.12
C GLU A 81 10.22 4.81 -28.53
N GLU A 82 10.79 5.83 -29.21
CA GLU A 82 11.99 6.48 -28.70
C GLU A 82 11.72 7.17 -27.35
N GLY A 83 12.22 6.58 -26.27
CA GLY A 83 12.13 7.10 -24.91
C GLY A 83 10.91 6.65 -24.11
N PHE A 84 9.96 5.91 -24.72
CA PHE A 84 8.78 5.39 -24.04
C PHE A 84 8.42 3.98 -24.48
N HIS A 85 7.87 3.21 -23.53
CA HIS A 85 7.27 1.91 -23.79
C HIS A 85 5.84 1.91 -23.27
N TYR A 86 4.89 1.49 -24.08
CA TYR A 86 3.47 1.44 -23.76
C TYR A 86 3.00 -0.01 -23.67
N LEU A 87 2.46 -0.39 -22.52
CA LEU A 87 1.78 -1.67 -22.31
C LEU A 87 0.28 -1.43 -22.18
N LEU A 88 -0.52 -2.03 -23.07
CA LEU A 88 -1.96 -1.84 -23.14
C LEU A 88 -2.69 -3.02 -22.50
N PHE A 89 -3.28 -2.77 -21.35
CA PHE A 89 -4.00 -3.76 -20.57
C PHE A 89 -5.53 -3.58 -20.65
N ASP A 90 -6.27 -4.59 -20.22
CA ASP A 90 -7.69 -4.44 -19.89
C ASP A 90 -7.91 -3.19 -19.03
N LEU A 91 -8.93 -2.41 -19.33
CA LEU A 91 -9.39 -1.36 -18.43
C LEU A 91 -10.24 -1.98 -17.32
N VAL A 92 -9.70 -1.98 -16.10
CA VAL A 92 -10.34 -2.54 -14.91
C VAL A 92 -10.90 -1.40 -14.09
N THR A 93 -12.23 -1.34 -13.91
CA THR A 93 -12.91 -0.18 -13.32
C THR A 93 -13.57 -0.46 -11.97
N GLY A 94 -13.54 -1.71 -11.51
CA GLY A 94 -14.21 -2.13 -10.28
C GLY A 94 -13.45 -1.82 -8.99
N GLY A 95 -12.18 -1.37 -9.08
CA GLY A 95 -11.33 -1.13 -7.92
C GLY A 95 -10.76 -2.42 -7.31
N GLU A 96 -10.26 -2.33 -6.09
CA GLU A 96 -9.69 -3.48 -5.37
C GLU A 96 -10.81 -4.37 -4.80
N LEU A 97 -10.62 -5.71 -4.88
CA LEU A 97 -11.56 -6.70 -4.33
C LEU A 97 -11.90 -6.44 -2.86
N PHE A 98 -10.90 -6.16 -2.03
CA PHE A 98 -11.08 -5.96 -0.58
C PHE A 98 -11.83 -4.67 -0.23
N GLU A 99 -11.82 -3.67 -1.10
CA GLU A 99 -12.62 -2.45 -0.94
C GLU A 99 -14.08 -2.70 -1.30
N ASP A 100 -14.33 -3.45 -2.36
CA ASP A 100 -15.67 -3.85 -2.77
C ASP A 100 -16.35 -4.71 -1.70
N ILE A 101 -15.62 -5.66 -1.07
CA ILE A 101 -16.16 -6.47 0.03
C ILE A 101 -16.64 -5.58 1.18
N VAL A 102 -15.87 -4.56 1.55
CA VAL A 102 -16.26 -3.62 2.62
C VAL A 102 -17.47 -2.76 2.24
N ALA A 103 -17.66 -2.51 0.95
CA ALA A 103 -18.79 -1.74 0.44
C ALA A 103 -20.09 -2.59 0.27
N ARG A 104 -20.00 -3.91 0.41
CA ARG A 104 -21.17 -4.80 0.28
C ARG A 104 -22.00 -4.79 1.54
N GLU A 105 -23.33 -4.84 1.38
CA GLU A 105 -24.27 -4.98 2.50
C GLU A 105 -24.29 -6.40 3.09
N TYR A 106 -23.84 -7.38 2.30
CA TYR A 106 -23.83 -8.80 2.67
C TYR A 106 -22.55 -9.46 2.18
N TYR A 107 -21.90 -10.18 3.07
CA TYR A 107 -20.68 -10.95 2.79
C TYR A 107 -20.66 -12.22 3.64
N SER A 108 -20.44 -13.36 3.02
CA SER A 108 -20.48 -14.68 3.65
C SER A 108 -19.19 -15.48 3.38
N GLU A 109 -19.06 -16.64 4.03
CA GLU A 109 -18.00 -17.61 3.74
C GLU A 109 -18.11 -18.15 2.31
N ALA A 110 -19.31 -18.30 1.78
CA ALA A 110 -19.53 -18.68 0.39
C ALA A 110 -19.01 -17.61 -0.59
N ASP A 111 -19.13 -16.31 -0.24
CA ASP A 111 -18.53 -15.24 -1.04
C ASP A 111 -17.00 -15.29 -0.99
N ALA A 112 -16.40 -15.56 0.17
CA ALA A 112 -14.97 -15.79 0.31
C ALA A 112 -14.50 -16.97 -0.55
N SER A 113 -15.24 -18.07 -0.55
CA SER A 113 -14.99 -19.24 -1.39
C SER A 113 -15.04 -18.89 -2.88
N HIS A 114 -16.00 -18.08 -3.31
CA HIS A 114 -16.09 -17.63 -4.70
C HIS A 114 -14.93 -16.71 -5.10
N CYS A 115 -14.49 -15.85 -4.21
CA CYS A 115 -13.32 -15.00 -4.45
C CYS A 115 -12.04 -15.84 -4.59
N ILE A 116 -11.75 -16.73 -3.63
CA ILE A 116 -10.53 -17.52 -3.67
C ILE A 116 -10.52 -18.53 -4.84
N GLN A 117 -11.68 -19.04 -5.25
CA GLN A 117 -11.76 -19.90 -6.45
C GLN A 117 -11.22 -19.17 -7.68
N GLN A 118 -11.66 -17.94 -7.94
CA GLN A 118 -11.21 -17.14 -9.09
C GLN A 118 -9.72 -16.82 -9.02
N ILE A 119 -9.21 -16.53 -7.82
CA ILE A 119 -7.77 -16.30 -7.59
C ILE A 119 -6.98 -17.58 -7.91
N LEU A 120 -7.43 -18.73 -7.41
CA LEU A 120 -6.79 -20.03 -7.67
C LEU A 120 -6.85 -20.43 -9.14
N GLU A 121 -7.92 -20.11 -9.87
CA GLU A 121 -8.02 -20.34 -11.32
C GLU A 121 -6.97 -19.50 -12.08
N ALA A 122 -6.79 -18.23 -11.69
CA ALA A 122 -5.73 -17.38 -12.25
C ALA A 122 -4.33 -17.95 -11.94
N VAL A 123 -4.09 -18.33 -10.68
CA VAL A 123 -2.79 -18.91 -10.25
C VAL A 123 -2.52 -20.24 -10.94
N LEU A 124 -3.52 -21.10 -11.09
CA LEU A 124 -3.38 -22.37 -11.83
C LEU A 124 -2.97 -22.11 -13.28
N HIS A 125 -3.61 -21.14 -13.95
CA HIS A 125 -3.24 -20.76 -15.31
C HIS A 125 -1.78 -20.28 -15.39
N CYS A 126 -1.35 -19.41 -14.46
CA CYS A 126 0.04 -18.98 -14.36
C CYS A 126 0.99 -20.19 -14.25
N HIS A 127 0.71 -21.10 -13.30
CA HIS A 127 1.55 -22.26 -13.03
C HIS A 127 1.60 -23.25 -14.21
N GLN A 128 0.50 -23.42 -14.93
CA GLN A 128 0.44 -24.23 -16.17
C GLN A 128 1.29 -23.61 -17.29
N MET A 129 1.34 -22.28 -17.36
CA MET A 129 2.18 -21.55 -18.32
C MET A 129 3.65 -21.41 -17.86
N GLY A 130 4.02 -22.04 -16.74
CA GLY A 130 5.38 -21.96 -16.18
C GLY A 130 5.70 -20.58 -15.55
N VAL A 131 4.70 -19.84 -15.09
CA VAL A 131 4.85 -18.54 -14.47
C VAL A 131 4.54 -18.62 -12.99
N VAL A 132 5.40 -17.99 -12.16
CA VAL A 132 5.18 -17.76 -10.72
C VAL A 132 5.05 -16.27 -10.49
N HIS A 133 3.95 -15.84 -9.86
CA HIS A 133 3.63 -14.41 -9.67
C HIS A 133 4.53 -13.73 -8.65
N ARG A 134 4.75 -14.35 -7.49
CA ARG A 134 5.59 -13.93 -6.35
C ARG A 134 5.13 -12.72 -5.54
N ASP A 135 4.11 -11.99 -5.98
CA ASP A 135 3.60 -10.81 -5.26
C ASP A 135 2.06 -10.79 -5.20
N LEU A 136 1.47 -11.96 -4.87
CA LEU A 136 0.03 -12.06 -4.61
C LEU A 136 -0.30 -11.31 -3.31
N LYS A 137 -1.18 -10.32 -3.41
CA LYS A 137 -1.63 -9.46 -2.31
C LYS A 137 -2.93 -8.75 -2.70
N PRO A 138 -3.67 -8.17 -1.74
CA PRO A 138 -4.94 -7.48 -2.00
C PRO A 138 -4.87 -6.39 -3.09
N GLU A 139 -3.77 -5.63 -3.15
CA GLU A 139 -3.57 -4.55 -4.11
C GLU A 139 -3.55 -5.05 -5.57
N ASN A 140 -3.18 -6.29 -5.78
CA ASN A 140 -3.08 -6.92 -7.09
C ASN A 140 -4.32 -7.74 -7.46
N LEU A 141 -5.39 -7.69 -6.63
CA LEU A 141 -6.67 -8.35 -6.85
C LEU A 141 -7.73 -7.30 -7.16
N LEU A 142 -8.01 -7.11 -8.44
CA LEU A 142 -8.91 -6.09 -8.94
C LEU A 142 -10.24 -6.70 -9.39
N LEU A 143 -11.27 -5.86 -9.54
CA LEU A 143 -12.56 -6.26 -10.10
C LEU A 143 -12.71 -5.70 -11.52
N ALA A 144 -13.14 -6.54 -12.44
CA ALA A 144 -13.29 -6.17 -13.86
C ALA A 144 -14.16 -4.92 -14.06
N SER A 145 -15.21 -4.76 -13.26
CA SER A 145 -16.14 -3.62 -13.30
C SER A 145 -16.81 -3.38 -11.95
N LYS A 146 -17.55 -2.28 -11.82
CA LYS A 146 -18.36 -1.95 -10.63
C LYS A 146 -19.67 -2.75 -10.54
N CYS A 147 -19.92 -3.68 -11.46
CA CYS A 147 -21.12 -4.50 -11.44
C CYS A 147 -21.08 -5.52 -10.31
N LYS A 148 -22.28 -5.84 -9.77
CA LYS A 148 -22.41 -6.93 -8.80
C LYS A 148 -21.88 -8.24 -9.40
N ASN A 149 -21.07 -8.97 -8.66
CA ASN A 149 -20.42 -10.22 -9.10
C ASN A 149 -19.42 -10.05 -10.27
N ALA A 150 -18.80 -8.87 -10.42
CA ALA A 150 -17.73 -8.68 -11.37
C ALA A 150 -16.58 -9.67 -11.12
N ALA A 151 -15.96 -10.15 -12.21
CA ALA A 151 -14.86 -11.10 -12.12
C ALA A 151 -13.64 -10.50 -11.40
N VAL A 152 -13.02 -11.29 -10.52
CA VAL A 152 -11.72 -10.96 -9.93
C VAL A 152 -10.65 -11.10 -11.00
N LYS A 153 -9.76 -10.12 -11.09
CA LYS A 153 -8.64 -10.08 -12.04
C LYS A 153 -7.31 -9.89 -11.30
N LEU A 154 -6.43 -10.85 -11.46
CA LEU A 154 -5.05 -10.78 -10.97
C LEU A 154 -4.24 -9.82 -11.85
N ALA A 155 -3.55 -8.86 -11.23
CA ALA A 155 -2.78 -7.80 -11.88
C ALA A 155 -1.33 -7.78 -11.38
N ASP A 156 -0.50 -6.98 -12.05
CA ASP A 156 0.90 -6.65 -11.73
C ASP A 156 1.86 -7.86 -11.70
N PHE A 157 2.38 -8.19 -12.88
CA PHE A 157 3.38 -9.25 -13.10
C PHE A 157 4.82 -8.72 -13.06
N GLY A 158 5.08 -7.53 -12.52
CA GLY A 158 6.41 -6.91 -12.46
C GLY A 158 7.45 -7.72 -11.67
N LEU A 159 7.01 -8.55 -10.72
CA LEU A 159 7.87 -9.47 -9.97
C LEU A 159 7.80 -10.94 -10.47
N ALA A 160 6.99 -11.24 -11.47
CA ALA A 160 6.81 -12.61 -11.95
C ALA A 160 8.09 -13.19 -12.57
N ILE A 161 8.21 -14.50 -12.47
CA ILE A 161 9.31 -15.29 -13.07
C ILE A 161 8.79 -16.44 -13.90
N GLU A 162 9.62 -16.91 -14.83
CA GLU A 162 9.40 -18.11 -15.60
C GLU A 162 10.15 -19.27 -14.94
N VAL A 163 9.48 -20.42 -14.78
CA VAL A 163 10.03 -21.66 -14.24
C VAL A 163 9.82 -22.80 -15.23
N GLN A 164 10.75 -23.74 -15.28
CA GLN A 164 10.63 -24.95 -16.13
C GLN A 164 10.08 -26.11 -15.29
N GLY A 165 8.87 -26.53 -15.61
CA GLY A 165 8.19 -27.62 -14.88
C GLY A 165 8.03 -27.28 -13.40
N ASP A 166 8.45 -28.18 -12.53
CA ASP A 166 8.42 -28.03 -11.07
C ASP A 166 9.81 -27.79 -10.47
N GLN A 167 10.79 -27.40 -11.31
CA GLN A 167 12.12 -27.07 -10.86
C GLN A 167 12.09 -25.83 -9.97
N GLN A 168 12.77 -25.92 -8.83
CA GLN A 168 12.96 -24.83 -7.88
C GLN A 168 14.38 -24.29 -7.99
N ALA A 169 14.51 -22.98 -7.84
CA ALA A 169 15.79 -22.28 -7.81
C ALA A 169 15.71 -21.07 -6.88
N TRP A 170 16.84 -20.53 -6.52
CA TRP A 170 16.86 -19.25 -5.82
C TRP A 170 16.76 -18.09 -6.81
N PHE A 171 15.57 -17.53 -6.95
CA PHE A 171 15.29 -16.39 -7.84
C PHE A 171 15.47 -15.01 -7.18
N GLY A 172 16.06 -14.97 -5.99
CA GLY A 172 16.26 -13.76 -5.21
C GLY A 172 15.09 -13.47 -4.25
N PHE A 173 15.32 -12.55 -3.34
CA PHE A 173 14.32 -12.12 -2.37
C PHE A 173 13.37 -11.10 -3.01
N ALA A 174 12.10 -11.43 -3.17
CA ALA A 174 11.09 -10.57 -3.77
C ALA A 174 9.69 -10.91 -3.23
N GLY A 175 8.83 -9.91 -3.12
CA GLY A 175 7.46 -10.00 -2.64
C GLY A 175 7.17 -9.04 -1.49
N THR A 176 5.95 -9.05 -1.00
CA THR A 176 5.46 -8.19 0.09
C THR A 176 5.56 -8.90 1.44
N PRO A 177 6.14 -8.30 2.50
CA PRO A 177 6.52 -8.97 3.76
C PRO A 177 5.50 -9.93 4.35
N GLY A 178 4.25 -9.54 4.51
CA GLY A 178 3.21 -10.37 5.15
C GLY A 178 2.73 -11.56 4.31
N TYR A 179 3.11 -11.63 3.03
CA TYR A 179 2.71 -12.66 2.07
C TYR A 179 3.86 -13.57 1.65
N LEU A 180 5.09 -13.29 2.13
CA LEU A 180 6.27 -14.10 1.83
C LEU A 180 6.17 -15.49 2.47
N SER A 181 6.56 -16.50 1.70
CA SER A 181 6.60 -17.88 2.19
C SER A 181 7.84 -18.16 3.03
N PRO A 182 7.81 -19.20 3.91
CA PRO A 182 8.96 -19.60 4.74
C PRO A 182 10.24 -19.86 3.95
N GLU A 183 10.15 -20.54 2.82
CA GLU A 183 11.28 -20.88 1.97
C GLU A 183 11.95 -19.65 1.37
N VAL A 184 11.18 -18.60 0.97
CA VAL A 184 11.77 -17.32 0.52
C VAL A 184 12.48 -16.61 1.66
N LEU A 185 11.89 -16.59 2.87
CA LEU A 185 12.50 -15.98 4.05
C LEU A 185 13.75 -16.71 4.54
N ARG A 186 13.86 -18.02 4.29
CA ARG A 186 15.03 -18.84 4.59
C ARG A 186 16.09 -18.80 3.49
N LYS A 187 15.82 -18.10 2.37
CA LYS A 187 16.67 -18.03 1.18
C LYS A 187 16.92 -19.41 0.54
N GLU A 188 15.95 -20.28 0.61
CA GLU A 188 15.95 -21.59 -0.02
C GLU A 188 15.51 -21.50 -1.50
N ALA A 189 15.73 -22.56 -2.28
CA ALA A 189 15.18 -22.67 -3.62
C ALA A 189 13.65 -22.71 -3.54
N TYR A 190 12.98 -21.99 -4.45
CA TYR A 190 11.52 -21.89 -4.46
C TYR A 190 10.94 -21.87 -5.87
N GLY A 191 9.63 -21.99 -5.99
CA GLY A 191 8.88 -22.00 -7.25
C GLY A 191 7.38 -21.77 -7.01
N LYS A 192 6.54 -22.48 -7.76
CA LYS A 192 5.06 -22.38 -7.72
C LYS A 192 4.44 -22.38 -6.31
N PRO A 193 4.91 -23.16 -5.33
CA PRO A 193 4.30 -23.19 -4.00
C PRO A 193 4.26 -21.86 -3.27
N VAL A 194 5.12 -20.87 -3.59
CA VAL A 194 5.10 -19.55 -2.92
C VAL A 194 3.79 -18.80 -3.18
N ASP A 195 3.20 -18.95 -4.37
CA ASP A 195 1.92 -18.33 -4.69
C ASP A 195 0.76 -18.95 -3.89
N ILE A 196 0.83 -20.26 -3.63
CA ILE A 196 -0.18 -20.96 -2.83
C ILE A 196 -0.13 -20.53 -1.36
N TRP A 197 1.07 -20.32 -0.80
CA TRP A 197 1.21 -19.71 0.53
C TRP A 197 0.52 -18.35 0.60
N ALA A 198 0.79 -17.47 -0.37
CA ALA A 198 0.15 -16.16 -0.43
C ALA A 198 -1.39 -16.25 -0.57
N CYS A 199 -1.90 -17.23 -1.37
CA CYS A 199 -3.34 -17.52 -1.42
C CYS A 199 -3.90 -17.92 -0.05
N GLY A 200 -3.16 -18.69 0.74
CA GLY A 200 -3.55 -19.07 2.10
C GLY A 200 -3.67 -17.86 3.03
N VAL A 201 -2.72 -16.93 2.95
CA VAL A 201 -2.77 -15.65 3.68
C VAL A 201 -3.99 -14.83 3.25
N ILE A 202 -4.23 -14.71 1.94
CA ILE A 202 -5.38 -13.99 1.38
C ILE A 202 -6.68 -14.64 1.84
N LEU A 203 -6.81 -15.96 1.81
CA LEU A 203 -7.99 -16.69 2.25
C LEU A 203 -8.28 -16.46 3.74
N TYR A 204 -7.25 -16.49 4.56
CA TYR A 204 -7.37 -16.18 5.99
C TYR A 204 -7.95 -14.77 6.20
N ILE A 205 -7.42 -13.77 5.50
CA ILE A 205 -7.92 -12.39 5.58
C ILE A 205 -9.36 -12.28 5.05
N LEU A 206 -9.71 -12.98 3.97
CA LEU A 206 -11.08 -13.00 3.43
C LEU A 206 -12.09 -13.52 4.45
N LEU A 207 -11.72 -14.44 5.33
CA LEU A 207 -12.62 -15.04 6.31
C LEU A 207 -12.82 -14.23 7.59
N VAL A 208 -11.79 -13.54 8.07
CA VAL A 208 -11.83 -12.85 9.38
C VAL A 208 -11.41 -11.38 9.36
N GLY A 209 -10.87 -10.91 8.24
CA GLY A 209 -10.55 -9.49 8.05
C GLY A 209 -9.20 -9.02 8.61
N TYR A 210 -8.35 -9.94 9.07
CA TYR A 210 -6.99 -9.65 9.52
C TYR A 210 -6.03 -10.77 9.10
N PRO A 211 -4.70 -10.50 8.99
CA PRO A 211 -3.74 -11.48 8.49
C PRO A 211 -3.38 -12.54 9.55
N PRO A 212 -2.97 -13.76 9.13
CA PRO A 212 -2.54 -14.82 10.05
C PRO A 212 -1.21 -14.55 10.74
N PHE A 213 -0.37 -13.70 10.14
CA PHE A 213 0.92 -13.30 10.66
C PHE A 213 0.98 -11.79 10.74
N TRP A 214 1.24 -11.25 11.93
CA TRP A 214 1.34 -9.80 12.09
C TRP A 214 2.24 -9.43 13.28
N ASP A 215 3.14 -8.49 13.05
CA ASP A 215 3.93 -7.84 14.10
C ASP A 215 4.36 -6.45 13.58
N GLU A 216 4.58 -5.50 14.49
CA GLU A 216 5.15 -4.19 14.13
C GLU A 216 6.62 -4.34 13.75
N ASP A 217 7.33 -5.24 14.42
CA ASP A 217 8.71 -5.60 14.12
C ASP A 217 8.75 -6.63 12.98
N GLN A 218 9.32 -6.23 11.85
CA GLN A 218 9.45 -7.08 10.68
C GLN A 218 10.23 -8.38 10.96
N HIS A 219 11.20 -8.33 11.87
CA HIS A 219 11.97 -9.52 12.21
C HIS A 219 11.08 -10.54 12.95
N LYS A 220 10.26 -10.10 13.90
CA LYS A 220 9.29 -10.96 14.59
C LYS A 220 8.24 -11.51 13.61
N LEU A 221 7.72 -10.68 12.70
CA LEU A 221 6.82 -11.14 11.64
C LEU A 221 7.46 -12.27 10.83
N TYR A 222 8.72 -12.13 10.42
CA TYR A 222 9.43 -13.15 9.67
C TYR A 222 9.68 -14.43 10.50
N GLN A 223 9.90 -14.32 11.82
CA GLN A 223 9.99 -15.50 12.69
C GLN A 223 8.65 -16.24 12.79
N GLN A 224 7.53 -15.52 12.93
CA GLN A 224 6.18 -16.12 12.93
C GLN A 224 5.93 -16.90 11.61
N ILE A 225 6.22 -16.28 10.45
CA ILE A 225 6.05 -16.91 9.14
C ILE A 225 6.92 -18.17 9.01
N LYS A 226 8.21 -18.09 9.39
CA LYS A 226 9.15 -19.22 9.30
C LYS A 226 8.73 -20.38 10.21
N ALA A 227 8.11 -20.08 11.35
CA ALA A 227 7.58 -21.07 12.27
C ALA A 227 6.20 -21.61 11.86
N GLY A 228 5.52 -20.94 10.92
CA GLY A 228 4.12 -21.23 10.61
C GLY A 228 3.21 -21.01 11.82
N ALA A 229 3.55 -20.03 12.66
CA ALA A 229 2.87 -19.76 13.93
C ALA A 229 1.62 -18.89 13.68
N TYR A 230 0.52 -19.51 13.32
CA TYR A 230 -0.81 -18.93 13.24
C TYR A 230 -1.81 -19.87 13.94
N ASP A 231 -2.95 -19.34 14.32
CA ASP A 231 -4.04 -20.07 14.98
C ASP A 231 -5.41 -19.63 14.42
N PHE A 232 -6.46 -20.19 14.98
CA PHE A 232 -7.86 -19.86 14.68
C PHE A 232 -8.55 -19.45 15.99
N PRO A 233 -8.31 -18.21 16.47
CA PRO A 233 -8.78 -17.79 17.78
C PRO A 233 -10.29 -17.64 17.86
N SER A 234 -10.86 -18.00 19.02
CA SER A 234 -12.24 -17.67 19.37
C SER A 234 -12.35 -16.19 19.77
N PRO A 235 -13.48 -15.54 19.53
CA PRO A 235 -14.73 -16.10 18.95
C PRO A 235 -14.81 -16.04 17.42
N GLU A 236 -13.92 -15.31 16.73
CA GLU A 236 -14.05 -14.98 15.29
C GLU A 236 -14.04 -16.23 14.41
N TRP A 237 -13.29 -17.25 14.81
CA TRP A 237 -13.14 -18.49 14.06
C TRP A 237 -14.16 -19.57 14.45
N ASP A 238 -14.99 -19.36 15.49
CA ASP A 238 -15.95 -20.37 15.92
C ASP A 238 -17.07 -20.61 14.89
N THR A 239 -17.37 -19.58 14.11
CA THR A 239 -18.39 -19.63 13.07
C THR A 239 -17.86 -20.01 11.68
N VAL A 240 -16.54 -20.22 11.54
CA VAL A 240 -15.90 -20.65 10.29
C VAL A 240 -15.91 -22.17 10.20
N THR A 241 -16.29 -22.69 9.02
CA THR A 241 -16.40 -24.14 8.79
C THR A 241 -15.06 -24.84 8.96
N PRO A 242 -15.04 -26.09 9.43
CA PRO A 242 -13.82 -26.90 9.53
C PRO A 242 -13.12 -27.09 8.19
N GLU A 243 -13.89 -27.14 7.10
CA GLU A 243 -13.39 -27.29 5.73
C GLU A 243 -12.59 -26.07 5.29
N ALA A 244 -13.04 -24.87 5.62
CA ALA A 244 -12.29 -23.63 5.36
C ALA A 244 -10.95 -23.64 6.10
N LYS A 245 -10.97 -23.96 7.40
CA LYS A 245 -9.75 -24.10 8.22
C LYS A 245 -8.80 -25.16 7.66
N ASN A 246 -9.35 -26.28 7.19
CA ASN A 246 -8.57 -27.36 6.57
C ASN A 246 -7.85 -26.89 5.29
N LEU A 247 -8.54 -26.14 4.43
CA LEU A 247 -7.93 -25.58 3.22
C LEU A 247 -6.80 -24.60 3.55
N ILE A 248 -6.99 -23.71 4.53
CA ILE A 248 -5.94 -22.79 5.00
C ILE A 248 -4.73 -23.57 5.49
N ASN A 249 -4.92 -24.62 6.32
CA ASN A 249 -3.83 -25.44 6.82
C ASN A 249 -3.03 -26.11 5.69
N GLN A 250 -3.70 -26.57 4.63
CA GLN A 250 -3.04 -27.14 3.47
C GLN A 250 -2.26 -26.11 2.65
N MET A 251 -2.77 -24.87 2.54
CA MET A 251 -2.10 -23.78 1.86
C MET A 251 -0.93 -23.21 2.68
N LEU A 252 -1.09 -23.06 3.99
CA LEU A 252 -0.06 -22.56 4.91
C LEU A 252 0.82 -23.67 5.49
N THR A 253 1.04 -24.73 4.73
CA THR A 253 1.98 -25.80 5.06
C THR A 253 3.42 -25.31 4.85
N ILE A 254 4.26 -25.38 5.90
CA ILE A 254 5.64 -24.85 5.89
C ILE A 254 6.48 -25.53 4.79
N ASN A 255 6.39 -26.87 4.69
CA ASN A 255 7.12 -27.62 3.68
C ASN A 255 6.48 -27.41 2.29
N PRO A 256 7.15 -26.72 1.34
CA PRO A 256 6.57 -26.45 0.02
C PRO A 256 6.23 -27.71 -0.79
N ALA A 257 6.94 -28.82 -0.57
CA ALA A 257 6.66 -30.08 -1.26
C ALA A 257 5.40 -30.80 -0.75
N LYS A 258 4.92 -30.45 0.45
CA LYS A 258 3.68 -30.97 1.05
C LYS A 258 2.52 -29.98 0.97
N ARG A 259 2.79 -28.75 0.54
CA ARG A 259 1.78 -27.71 0.35
C ARG A 259 0.87 -28.08 -0.80
N ILE A 260 -0.44 -27.89 -0.62
CA ILE A 260 -1.43 -28.13 -1.67
C ILE A 260 -1.09 -27.30 -2.92
N THR A 261 -1.34 -27.88 -4.10
CA THR A 261 -1.21 -27.17 -5.39
C THR A 261 -2.49 -26.39 -5.72
N ALA A 262 -2.42 -25.45 -6.67
CA ALA A 262 -3.61 -24.73 -7.15
C ALA A 262 -4.67 -25.68 -7.70
N GLN A 263 -4.26 -26.72 -8.44
CA GLN A 263 -5.17 -27.71 -9.00
C GLN A 263 -5.89 -28.54 -7.93
N GLU A 264 -5.18 -28.95 -6.89
CA GLU A 264 -5.77 -29.69 -5.76
C GLU A 264 -6.67 -28.78 -4.92
N ALA A 265 -6.27 -27.53 -4.67
CA ALA A 265 -7.07 -26.55 -3.94
C ALA A 265 -8.42 -26.25 -4.63
N LEU A 266 -8.45 -26.19 -5.95
CA LEU A 266 -9.70 -26.04 -6.71
C LEU A 266 -10.63 -27.26 -6.60
N LYS A 267 -10.09 -28.46 -6.29
CA LYS A 267 -10.88 -29.68 -6.04
C LYS A 267 -11.30 -29.83 -4.58
N HIS A 268 -10.80 -28.97 -3.70
CA HIS A 268 -11.17 -29.03 -2.27
C HIS A 268 -12.68 -28.79 -2.10
N PRO A 269 -13.42 -29.57 -1.28
CA PRO A 269 -14.87 -29.47 -1.14
C PRO A 269 -15.37 -28.07 -0.83
N TRP A 270 -14.67 -27.33 0.00
CA TRP A 270 -15.01 -25.95 0.35
C TRP A 270 -15.00 -24.98 -0.85
N VAL A 271 -14.24 -25.28 -1.89
CA VAL A 271 -14.18 -24.50 -3.14
C VAL A 271 -15.18 -25.05 -4.17
N CYS A 272 -15.08 -26.34 -4.51
CA CYS A 272 -15.87 -26.93 -5.60
C CYS A 272 -17.31 -27.28 -5.22
N GLN A 273 -17.63 -27.49 -3.92
CA GLN A 273 -18.97 -27.77 -3.39
C GLN A 273 -19.49 -26.64 -2.48
N ARG A 274 -19.15 -25.41 -2.81
CA ARG A 274 -19.39 -24.19 -2.03
C ARG A 274 -20.84 -24.08 -1.53
N SER A 275 -21.82 -24.39 -2.37
CA SER A 275 -23.25 -24.25 -2.03
C SER A 275 -23.70 -25.13 -0.87
N THR A 276 -22.98 -26.23 -0.59
CA THR A 276 -23.31 -27.20 0.46
C THR A 276 -22.34 -27.17 1.64
N VAL A 277 -21.13 -26.67 1.44
CA VAL A 277 -20.03 -26.75 2.43
C VAL A 277 -19.75 -25.38 3.06
N ALA A 278 -19.73 -24.30 2.27
CA ALA A 278 -19.44 -22.97 2.80
C ALA A 278 -20.68 -22.33 3.43
N SER A 279 -20.50 -21.68 4.58
CA SER A 279 -21.61 -21.01 5.28
C SER A 279 -22.12 -19.81 4.48
N MET A 280 -23.46 -19.68 4.42
CA MET A 280 -24.13 -18.52 3.83
C MET A 280 -24.38 -17.41 4.85
N MET A 281 -24.01 -17.59 6.11
CA MET A 281 -24.24 -16.61 7.16
C MET A 281 -23.46 -15.31 6.90
N HIS A 282 -24.13 -14.15 7.05
CA HIS A 282 -23.46 -12.86 6.95
C HIS A 282 -22.40 -12.67 8.04
N ARG A 283 -21.24 -12.19 7.66
CA ARG A 283 -20.08 -12.01 8.51
C ARG A 283 -19.78 -10.52 8.73
N GLN A 284 -20.64 -9.85 9.49
CA GLN A 284 -20.51 -8.42 9.78
C GLN A 284 -19.14 -8.06 10.39
N GLU A 285 -18.69 -8.83 11.37
CA GLU A 285 -17.41 -8.62 12.04
C GLU A 285 -16.23 -8.69 11.07
N THR A 286 -16.26 -9.63 10.11
CA THR A 286 -15.26 -9.73 9.04
C THR A 286 -15.18 -8.45 8.21
N VAL A 287 -16.35 -7.90 7.82
CA VAL A 287 -16.45 -6.67 7.04
C VAL A 287 -15.86 -5.48 7.81
N GLU A 288 -16.15 -5.37 9.11
CA GLU A 288 -15.61 -4.32 9.98
C GLU A 288 -14.10 -4.44 10.18
N CYS A 289 -13.59 -5.66 10.36
CA CYS A 289 -12.15 -5.92 10.43
C CYS A 289 -11.45 -5.61 9.11
N LEU A 290 -12.05 -5.99 7.96
CA LEU A 290 -11.54 -5.64 6.63
C LEU A 290 -11.47 -4.13 6.41
N LYS A 291 -12.47 -3.37 6.89
CA LYS A 291 -12.46 -1.91 6.82
C LYS A 291 -11.24 -1.34 7.56
N LYS A 292 -10.97 -1.82 8.77
CA LYS A 292 -9.79 -1.41 9.55
C LYS A 292 -8.48 -1.84 8.87
N PHE A 293 -8.43 -3.05 8.33
CA PHE A 293 -7.29 -3.58 7.59
C PHE A 293 -6.97 -2.74 6.34
N ASN A 294 -7.98 -2.43 5.52
CA ASN A 294 -7.83 -1.58 4.33
C ASN A 294 -7.33 -0.18 4.68
N ALA A 295 -7.87 0.43 5.75
CA ALA A 295 -7.43 1.74 6.23
C ALA A 295 -5.94 1.74 6.62
N ARG A 296 -5.50 0.75 7.41
CA ARG A 296 -4.09 0.58 7.82
C ARG A 296 -3.16 0.36 6.62
N ARG A 297 -3.60 -0.43 5.63
CA ARG A 297 -2.85 -0.72 4.42
C ARG A 297 -2.64 0.54 3.57
N LYS A 298 -3.71 1.31 3.34
CA LYS A 298 -3.65 2.60 2.63
C LYS A 298 -2.75 3.60 3.34
N LEU A 299 -2.82 3.69 4.66
CA LEU A 299 -1.96 4.55 5.46
C LEU A 299 -0.48 4.19 5.29
N LYS A 300 -0.13 2.89 5.37
CA LYS A 300 1.25 2.44 5.12
C LYS A 300 1.71 2.81 3.70
N GLY A 301 0.87 2.64 2.69
CA GLY A 301 1.17 3.01 1.30
C GLY A 301 1.42 4.52 1.15
N ALA A 302 0.59 5.37 1.73
CA ALA A 302 0.75 6.83 1.70
C ALA A 302 2.06 7.28 2.37
N ILE A 303 2.40 6.75 3.55
CA ILE A 303 3.65 7.04 4.26
C ILE A 303 4.86 6.67 3.40
N LEU A 304 4.85 5.50 2.75
CA LEU A 304 5.93 5.05 1.89
C LEU A 304 6.10 5.93 0.65
N THR A 305 5.01 6.35 0.02
CA THR A 305 5.03 7.27 -1.12
C THR A 305 5.63 8.61 -0.74
N THR A 306 5.24 9.15 0.41
CA THR A 306 5.76 10.43 0.93
C THR A 306 7.27 10.37 1.20
N MET A 307 7.76 9.27 1.77
CA MET A 307 9.19 9.04 2.00
C MET A 307 10.00 8.95 0.71
N LEU A 308 9.45 8.36 -0.36
CA LEU A 308 10.11 8.26 -1.67
C LEU A 308 10.19 9.63 -2.36
N VAL A 309 9.15 10.44 -2.27
CA VAL A 309 9.10 11.80 -2.84
C VAL A 309 10.14 12.70 -2.15
N SER A 310 10.19 12.71 -0.82
CA SER A 310 11.17 13.52 -0.07
C SER A 310 12.62 13.15 -0.36
N ARG A 311 12.90 11.88 -0.66
CA ARG A 311 14.25 11.40 -1.01
C ARG A 311 14.70 11.86 -2.40
N ASN A 312 13.78 12.03 -3.36
CA ASN A 312 14.09 12.54 -4.71
C ASN A 312 14.43 14.05 -4.70
N PHE A 313 13.86 14.83 -3.79
CA PHE A 313 14.17 16.26 -3.66
C PHE A 313 15.55 16.51 -3.06
N SER A 314 16.07 15.63 -2.19
CA SER A 314 17.41 15.79 -1.58
C SER A 314 18.56 15.48 -2.53
N VAL A 315 18.33 14.80 -3.65
CA VAL A 315 19.37 14.49 -4.67
C VAL A 315 19.56 15.62 -5.68
N GLY A 316 18.59 16.54 -5.83
CA GLY A 316 18.60 17.64 -6.82
C GLY A 316 19.44 18.87 -6.46
N SER A 317 19.90 19.04 -5.22
CA SER A 317 20.53 20.29 -4.77
C SER A 317 22.04 20.23 -4.49
N ARG A 318 22.74 19.19 -4.99
CA ARG A 318 24.22 19.14 -4.93
C ARG A 318 24.85 19.07 -6.31
N GLN A 319 24.93 20.24 -6.96
CA GLN A 319 25.96 20.48 -7.98
C GLN A 319 26.79 21.68 -7.52
N THR A 320 27.99 21.43 -7.03
CA THR A 320 29.28 22.05 -7.48
C THR A 320 30.44 21.58 -6.60
N THR A 321 31.52 21.26 -7.30
CA THR A 321 32.93 21.01 -6.95
C THR A 321 33.33 19.56 -6.70
N ALA A 322 34.06 19.01 -7.70
CA ALA A 322 34.88 17.80 -7.68
C ALA A 322 36.30 18.10 -7.13
N PRO A 323 37.25 17.15 -6.96
CA PRO A 323 37.26 15.74 -7.33
C PRO A 323 37.88 14.78 -6.26
N ALA A 324 37.64 13.50 -6.33
CA ALA A 324 38.60 12.40 -6.35
C ALA A 324 38.03 11.04 -5.87
N SER A 325 38.28 10.04 -6.70
CA SER A 325 38.35 8.58 -6.49
C SER A 325 37.21 7.87 -5.78
N VAL A 326 36.40 7.13 -6.56
CA VAL A 326 35.32 6.24 -6.08
C VAL A 326 35.42 4.88 -6.73
N VAL A 327 35.38 3.86 -5.89
CA VAL A 327 35.06 2.48 -6.25
C VAL A 327 33.54 2.34 -6.39
N PRO A 328 33.00 1.74 -7.45
CA PRO A 328 31.56 1.67 -7.64
C PRO A 328 30.92 0.53 -6.85
N VAL A 329 30.04 0.86 -5.91
CA VAL A 329 29.09 -0.10 -5.33
C VAL A 329 27.83 -0.11 -6.20
N SER A 330 27.58 -1.23 -6.87
CA SER A 330 26.39 -1.44 -7.70
C SER A 330 25.13 -1.60 -6.84
N VAL A 331 24.24 -0.62 -6.87
CA VAL A 331 22.91 -0.70 -6.28
C VAL A 331 21.92 -1.12 -7.36
N GLY A 332 21.39 -2.33 -7.24
CA GLY A 332 20.36 -2.84 -8.14
C GLY A 332 18.99 -2.20 -7.86
N ALA A 333 18.40 -1.60 -8.88
CA ALA A 333 17.05 -1.05 -8.80
C ALA A 333 16.00 -2.18 -8.79
N GLY A 334 15.28 -2.29 -7.67
CA GLY A 334 14.03 -3.05 -7.57
C GLY A 334 12.82 -2.21 -7.95
N THR A 335 11.68 -2.84 -8.19
CA THR A 335 10.38 -2.15 -8.28
C THR A 335 10.11 -1.32 -7.03
N ALA A 336 9.14 -0.39 -7.07
CA ALA A 336 8.84 0.49 -5.93
C ALA A 336 8.73 -0.25 -4.59
N ALA A 337 8.18 -1.48 -4.59
CA ALA A 337 8.13 -2.36 -3.41
C ALA A 337 9.52 -2.84 -2.97
N GLY A 338 10.41 -3.22 -3.90
CA GLY A 338 11.78 -3.64 -3.60
C GLY A 338 12.68 -2.50 -3.12
N LEU A 339 12.46 -1.27 -3.62
CA LEU A 339 13.19 -0.07 -3.17
C LEU A 339 12.77 0.35 -1.75
N VAL A 340 11.50 0.20 -1.43
CA VAL A 340 10.94 0.44 -0.09
C VAL A 340 11.51 -0.56 0.92
N GLU A 341 11.59 -1.82 0.54
CA GLU A 341 12.17 -2.86 1.39
C GLU A 341 13.68 -2.66 1.59
N GLN A 342 14.39 -2.18 0.57
CA GLN A 342 15.82 -1.88 0.65
C GLN A 342 16.10 -0.60 1.47
N ALA A 343 15.18 0.39 1.43
CA ALA A 343 15.24 1.57 2.29
C ALA A 343 14.98 1.20 3.75
N ALA A 344 13.99 0.35 4.03
CA ALA A 344 13.72 -0.17 5.36
C ALA A 344 14.91 -1.01 5.90
N LYS A 345 15.52 -1.84 5.06
CA LYS A 345 16.71 -2.64 5.44
C LYS A 345 17.95 -1.77 5.71
N THR A 346 18.15 -0.68 4.95
CA THR A 346 19.30 0.21 5.17
C THR A 346 19.17 1.00 6.47
N LEU A 347 17.95 1.31 6.89
CA LEU A 347 17.68 1.96 8.19
C LEU A 347 17.78 0.98 9.36
N LEU A 348 17.46 -0.29 9.17
CA LEU A 348 17.54 -1.34 10.20
C LEU A 348 18.97 -1.91 10.35
N ASN A 349 19.75 -2.03 9.26
CA ASN A 349 21.11 -2.60 9.30
C ASN A 349 22.16 -1.66 9.90
N LYS A 350 21.90 -0.35 10.07
CA LYS A 350 22.79 0.53 10.84
C LYS A 350 22.80 0.26 12.35
N LYS A 351 21.88 -0.59 12.83
CA LYS A 351 21.84 -1.02 14.26
C LYS A 351 22.47 -2.38 14.54
N ALA A 352 22.94 -3.12 13.55
CA ALA A 352 23.38 -4.51 13.69
C ALA A 352 24.88 -4.75 13.78
N ASP A 353 25.72 -3.72 13.68
CA ASP A 353 27.17 -3.83 13.80
C ASP A 353 27.70 -3.15 15.08
N VAL A 354 27.20 -3.55 16.24
CA VAL A 354 27.88 -3.32 17.50
C VAL A 354 28.10 -4.68 18.16
N LYS A 355 29.36 -5.06 18.20
CA LYS A 355 29.86 -6.26 18.85
C LYS A 355 29.36 -6.36 20.30
N GLU A 356 28.97 -7.58 20.68
CA GLU A 356 28.90 -7.97 22.09
C GLU A 356 30.21 -7.64 22.81
N SER A 357 30.16 -6.70 23.72
CA SER A 357 31.03 -6.63 24.87
C SER A 357 30.19 -6.13 26.04
N SER A 358 30.14 -6.98 27.03
CA SER A 358 29.55 -6.75 28.33
C SER A 358 29.94 -5.40 28.92
N ASP A 359 28.97 -4.46 29.02
CA ASP A 359 28.87 -3.57 30.17
C ASP A 359 27.46 -2.97 30.29
N SER A 360 26.88 -3.18 31.45
CA SER A 360 25.47 -2.90 31.79
C SER A 360 25.29 -1.48 32.34
N SER A 361 25.54 -0.44 31.50
CA SER A 361 25.27 0.94 31.91
C SER A 361 24.84 1.93 30.79
N ASN A 362 24.74 1.49 29.53
CA ASN A 362 24.40 2.39 28.41
C ASN A 362 22.96 2.24 27.86
N THR A 363 22.17 1.30 28.34
CA THR A 363 20.79 1.05 27.82
C THR A 363 19.78 2.11 28.28
N THR A 364 20.05 2.80 29.38
CA THR A 364 19.12 3.80 29.94
C THR A 364 19.17 5.15 29.23
N VAL A 365 20.30 5.54 28.64
CA VAL A 365 20.50 6.86 28.01
C VAL A 365 19.88 6.92 26.61
N GLU A 366 20.04 5.87 25.80
CA GLU A 366 19.44 5.82 24.45
C GLU A 366 17.90 5.73 24.49
N ASP A 367 17.33 5.04 25.48
CA ASP A 367 15.87 4.96 25.67
C ASP A 367 15.28 6.30 26.14
N GLU A 368 16.00 7.05 26.97
CA GLU A 368 15.57 8.37 27.44
C GLU A 368 15.60 9.42 26.32
N ASP A 369 16.62 9.40 25.43
CA ASP A 369 16.70 10.32 24.29
C ASP A 369 15.59 10.05 23.27
N VAL A 370 15.32 8.81 22.95
CA VAL A 370 14.19 8.40 22.08
C VAL A 370 12.85 8.86 22.66
N LYS A 371 12.67 8.72 23.96
CA LYS A 371 11.46 9.14 24.67
C LYS A 371 11.31 10.67 24.68
N ALA A 372 12.39 11.38 24.94
CA ALA A 372 12.42 12.84 24.92
C ALA A 372 12.06 13.40 23.52
N ARG A 373 12.65 12.85 22.46
CA ARG A 373 12.35 13.23 21.07
C ARG A 373 10.89 12.94 20.67
N LYS A 374 10.30 11.83 21.12
CA LYS A 374 8.88 11.56 20.91
C LYS A 374 7.99 12.58 21.60
N GLN A 375 8.33 12.99 22.82
CA GLN A 375 7.62 14.04 23.55
C GLN A 375 7.74 15.41 22.88
N GLU A 376 8.89 15.74 22.30
CA GLU A 376 9.10 16.94 21.52
C GLU A 376 8.13 17.03 20.33
N ILE A 377 7.94 15.94 19.58
CA ILE A 377 7.00 15.86 18.46
C ILE A 377 5.55 16.00 18.92
N ILE A 378 5.17 15.39 20.03
CA ILE A 378 3.81 15.55 20.59
C ILE A 378 3.57 17.02 20.95
N LYS A 379 4.51 17.63 21.68
CA LYS A 379 4.39 19.02 22.13
C LYS A 379 4.30 20.02 20.98
N ILE A 380 5.13 19.87 19.94
CA ILE A 380 5.06 20.76 18.77
C ILE A 380 3.77 20.55 17.95
N THR A 381 3.22 19.33 17.95
CA THR A 381 1.92 19.05 17.36
C THR A 381 0.79 19.74 18.13
N GLU A 382 0.84 19.74 19.46
CA GLU A 382 -0.10 20.49 20.31
C GLU A 382 -0.03 22.00 20.05
N GLN A 383 1.17 22.56 19.94
CA GLN A 383 1.38 23.99 19.62
C GLN A 383 0.81 24.35 18.23
N LEU A 384 0.99 23.48 17.24
CA LEU A 384 0.42 23.67 15.91
C LEU A 384 -1.12 23.71 15.95
N ILE A 385 -1.73 22.80 16.69
CA ILE A 385 -3.19 22.74 16.85
C ILE A 385 -3.71 23.94 17.63
N GLU A 386 -2.96 24.42 18.60
CA GLU A 386 -3.30 25.65 19.32
C GLU A 386 -3.27 26.86 18.39
N ALA A 387 -2.27 26.99 17.51
CA ALA A 387 -2.21 28.03 16.48
C ALA A 387 -3.44 27.99 15.55
N ILE A 388 -3.86 26.77 15.14
CA ILE A 388 -5.09 26.59 14.33
C ILE A 388 -6.33 27.02 15.11
N ASN A 389 -6.49 26.60 16.37
CA ASN A 389 -7.65 26.92 17.21
C ASN A 389 -7.80 28.41 17.48
N ASN A 390 -6.67 29.12 17.59
CA ASN A 390 -6.62 30.56 17.82
C ASN A 390 -6.69 31.40 16.54
N ALA A 391 -6.74 30.74 15.36
CA ALA A 391 -6.65 31.39 14.05
C ALA A 391 -5.38 32.25 13.89
N ASP A 392 -4.27 31.83 14.50
CA ASP A 392 -2.97 32.49 14.45
C ASP A 392 -2.14 31.92 13.28
N PHE A 393 -2.29 32.55 12.11
CA PHE A 393 -1.55 32.14 10.91
C PHE A 393 -0.04 32.35 11.04
N GLU A 394 0.41 33.37 11.76
CA GLU A 394 1.85 33.62 11.93
C GLU A 394 2.52 32.56 12.79
N ALA A 395 1.88 32.12 13.86
CA ALA A 395 2.36 30.99 14.67
C ALA A 395 2.32 29.68 13.85
N TYR A 396 1.25 29.42 13.08
CA TYR A 396 1.10 28.28 12.20
C TYR A 396 2.22 28.24 11.15
N ALA A 397 2.46 29.34 10.44
CA ALA A 397 3.48 29.43 9.39
C ALA A 397 4.93 29.26 9.91
N LYS A 398 5.19 29.57 11.17
CA LYS A 398 6.51 29.33 11.80
C LYS A 398 6.78 27.85 12.08
N ILE A 399 5.73 27.06 12.23
CA ILE A 399 5.80 25.62 12.55
C ILE A 399 5.71 24.76 11.28
N CYS A 400 5.13 25.28 10.21
CA CYS A 400 4.97 24.56 8.94
C CYS A 400 6.06 24.90 7.93
N ASP A 401 6.38 23.93 7.07
CA ASP A 401 7.23 24.15 5.90
C ASP A 401 6.48 25.02 4.86
N PRO A 402 7.12 25.97 4.17
CA PRO A 402 6.48 26.75 3.11
C PRO A 402 5.86 25.90 1.99
N GLY A 403 6.43 24.74 1.72
CA GLY A 403 5.92 23.74 0.75
C GLY A 403 5.06 22.66 1.41
N LEU A 404 4.41 22.95 2.55
CA LEU A 404 3.51 22.01 3.22
C LEU A 404 2.50 21.42 2.24
N THR A 405 2.35 20.10 2.27
CA THR A 405 1.31 19.39 1.52
C THR A 405 0.25 18.85 2.46
N SER A 406 -1.02 18.82 2.03
CA SER A 406 -2.09 18.23 2.82
C SER A 406 -3.12 17.49 1.98
N PHE A 407 -3.72 16.45 2.60
CA PHE A 407 -5.00 15.87 2.20
C PHE A 407 -6.02 16.21 3.27
N GLU A 408 -7.03 16.95 2.89
CA GLU A 408 -8.08 17.45 3.77
C GLU A 408 -9.45 17.07 3.21
N PRO A 409 -10.45 16.79 4.05
CA PRO A 409 -11.81 16.46 3.60
C PRO A 409 -12.41 17.56 2.71
N GLU A 410 -12.09 18.82 2.99
CA GLU A 410 -12.56 20.00 2.28
C GLU A 410 -11.98 20.11 0.87
N ALA A 411 -10.81 19.57 0.62
CA ALA A 411 -10.18 19.50 -0.70
C ALA A 411 -10.72 18.35 -1.57
N LEU A 412 -11.75 17.61 -1.09
CA LEU A 412 -12.42 16.53 -1.81
C LEU A 412 -11.45 15.46 -2.35
N GLY A 413 -10.38 15.18 -1.60
CA GLY A 413 -9.37 14.19 -1.94
C GLY A 413 -8.24 14.70 -2.86
N ASN A 414 -8.22 15.99 -3.16
CA ASN A 414 -7.10 16.59 -3.88
C ASN A 414 -5.95 16.90 -2.92
N LEU A 415 -4.72 16.78 -3.42
CA LEU A 415 -3.54 17.23 -2.70
C LEU A 415 -3.48 18.75 -2.75
N VAL A 416 -3.40 19.37 -1.58
CA VAL A 416 -3.15 20.79 -1.42
C VAL A 416 -1.66 21.00 -1.20
N GLU A 417 -1.08 22.02 -1.82
CA GLU A 417 0.35 22.34 -1.73
C GLU A 417 0.54 23.84 -1.47
N GLY A 418 1.43 24.14 -0.50
CA GLY A 418 1.88 25.49 -0.17
C GLY A 418 1.05 26.24 0.85
N MET A 419 1.68 27.27 1.46
CA MET A 419 1.11 28.02 2.56
C MET A 419 0.00 28.99 2.14
N ASP A 420 -0.04 29.41 0.87
CA ASP A 420 -1.07 30.36 0.37
C ASP A 420 -2.48 29.76 0.43
N PHE A 421 -2.59 28.46 0.15
CA PHE A 421 -3.86 27.76 0.28
C PHE A 421 -4.29 27.65 1.75
N HIS A 422 -3.37 27.33 2.65
CA HIS A 422 -3.66 27.28 4.09
C HIS A 422 -4.04 28.66 4.63
N ARG A 423 -3.37 29.74 4.15
CA ARG A 423 -3.70 31.11 4.50
C ARG A 423 -5.14 31.49 4.14
N PHE A 424 -5.64 30.99 3.02
CA PHE A 424 -7.04 31.20 2.63
C PHE A 424 -8.03 30.77 3.72
N TYR A 425 -7.78 29.68 4.42
CA TYR A 425 -8.62 29.23 5.53
C TYR A 425 -8.57 30.19 6.74
N PHE A 426 -7.41 30.72 7.04
CA PHE A 426 -7.26 31.69 8.16
C PHE A 426 -7.89 33.02 7.81
N ASP A 427 -7.67 33.54 6.62
CA ASP A 427 -8.16 34.87 6.17
C ASP A 427 -9.68 34.88 5.99
N ASN A 428 -10.26 33.80 5.48
CA ASN A 428 -11.70 33.71 5.24
C ASN A 428 -12.49 33.20 6.44
N ARG A 429 -11.81 32.88 7.56
CA ARG A 429 -12.41 32.20 8.72
C ARG A 429 -13.24 30.95 8.35
N VAL A 430 -12.99 30.42 7.18
CA VAL A 430 -13.52 29.15 6.69
C VAL A 430 -12.55 28.07 7.14
N LEU A 431 -12.19 28.09 8.41
CA LEU A 431 -11.53 26.95 9.02
C LEU A 431 -12.58 25.84 9.15
N SER A 432 -12.99 25.30 8.03
CA SER A 432 -13.81 24.10 7.96
C SER A 432 -13.04 22.85 8.41
N ILE A 433 -11.75 22.96 8.69
CA ILE A 433 -11.05 22.00 9.56
C ILE A 433 -11.75 21.97 10.95
N HIS A 434 -12.54 23.00 11.26
CA HIS A 434 -13.47 23.01 12.41
C HIS A 434 -14.70 23.89 12.16
N PRO A 435 -15.92 23.32 12.25
CA PRO A 435 -17.19 24.05 12.08
C PRO A 435 -17.46 25.11 13.17
N VAL A 436 -16.46 25.62 13.88
CA VAL A 436 -16.61 26.25 15.18
C VAL A 436 -16.10 27.68 15.26
N LEU A 437 -15.35 28.17 14.27
CA LEU A 437 -14.94 29.58 14.29
C LEU A 437 -15.99 30.53 13.65
N SER A 438 -17.28 30.28 13.94
CA SER A 438 -18.34 31.25 13.82
C SER A 438 -18.10 32.38 14.82
N LYS A 439 -18.41 33.63 14.44
CA LYS A 439 -18.22 34.91 15.11
C LYS A 439 -18.50 35.05 16.63
N ASN A 440 -18.68 33.97 17.37
CA ASN A 440 -18.95 33.93 18.80
C ASN A 440 -17.77 33.35 19.57
N THR A 441 -17.18 34.17 20.41
CA THR A 441 -16.05 34.00 21.33
C THR A 441 -16.26 32.93 22.42
N LYS A 442 -16.56 31.68 22.09
CA LYS A 442 -16.66 30.62 23.09
C LYS A 442 -15.44 29.68 22.97
N PRO A 443 -14.87 29.24 24.11
CA PRO A 443 -13.65 28.46 24.11
C PRO A 443 -13.82 27.11 23.37
N ILE A 444 -12.90 26.84 22.47
CA ILE A 444 -12.72 25.53 21.83
C ILE A 444 -11.71 24.77 22.67
N HIS A 445 -12.06 23.58 23.08
CA HIS A 445 -11.14 22.68 23.75
C HIS A 445 -10.76 21.53 22.80
N THR A 446 -9.47 21.34 22.57
CA THR A 446 -8.96 20.27 21.73
C THR A 446 -8.02 19.38 22.54
N THR A 447 -8.20 18.07 22.40
CA THR A 447 -7.35 17.06 23.04
C THR A 447 -6.81 16.11 21.98
N LEU A 448 -5.51 15.83 22.05
CA LEU A 448 -4.88 14.76 21.29
C LEU A 448 -5.07 13.46 22.06
N LEU A 449 -5.76 12.51 21.45
CA LEU A 449 -5.97 11.18 22.03
C LEU A 449 -5.06 10.18 21.33
N ASN A 450 -4.43 9.30 22.13
CA ASN A 450 -3.57 8.22 21.67
C ASN A 450 -2.49 8.64 20.67
N PRO A 451 -1.69 9.69 20.95
CA PRO A 451 -0.63 10.09 20.02
C PRO A 451 0.42 9.00 19.92
N HIS A 452 0.70 8.57 18.69
CA HIS A 452 1.72 7.59 18.39
C HIS A 452 2.80 8.20 17.50
N VAL A 453 4.04 8.27 17.99
CA VAL A 453 5.16 8.89 17.28
C VAL A 453 6.13 7.82 16.81
N HIS A 454 6.39 7.82 15.51
CA HIS A 454 7.46 7.07 14.86
C HIS A 454 8.61 8.03 14.54
N LEU A 455 9.77 7.83 15.15
CA LEU A 455 10.99 8.54 14.77
C LEU A 455 11.60 7.87 13.53
N ILE A 456 11.97 8.67 12.55
CA ILE A 456 12.50 8.23 11.25
C ILE A 456 13.92 8.79 11.12
N GLY A 457 14.89 8.07 11.69
CA GLY A 457 16.26 8.57 11.81
C GLY A 457 16.37 9.74 12.79
N GLU A 458 17.32 10.65 12.55
CA GLU A 458 17.60 11.77 13.45
C GLU A 458 16.74 13.01 13.15
N ASP A 459 16.36 13.19 11.88
CA ASP A 459 15.79 14.46 11.38
C ASP A 459 14.35 14.34 10.87
N ALA A 460 13.68 13.20 11.03
CA ALA A 460 12.29 13.06 10.62
C ALA A 460 11.45 12.27 11.65
N ALA A 461 10.15 12.58 11.69
CA ALA A 461 9.18 11.88 12.51
C ALA A 461 7.80 11.88 11.85
N CYS A 462 7.00 10.87 12.19
CA CYS A 462 5.59 10.79 11.83
C CYS A 462 4.78 10.63 13.11
N ILE A 463 3.73 11.41 13.29
CA ILE A 463 2.79 11.29 14.40
C ILE A 463 1.39 11.01 13.85
N ALA A 464 0.73 9.99 14.40
CA ALA A 464 -0.67 9.70 14.18
C ALA A 464 -1.44 9.84 15.50
N TYR A 465 -2.61 10.46 15.47
CA TYR A 465 -3.42 10.72 16.66
C TYR A 465 -4.89 10.94 16.30
N ILE A 466 -5.76 10.85 17.31
CA ILE A 466 -7.14 11.24 17.20
C ILE A 466 -7.26 12.66 17.79
N ARG A 467 -7.79 13.60 17.00
CA ARG A 467 -8.11 14.94 17.49
C ARG A 467 -9.57 14.99 17.91
N LEU A 468 -9.81 15.19 19.20
CA LEU A 468 -11.13 15.43 19.76
C LEU A 468 -11.29 16.93 20.00
N THR A 469 -12.25 17.57 19.33
CA THR A 469 -12.55 18.99 19.50
C THR A 469 -13.93 19.15 20.12
N GLN A 470 -14.02 19.89 21.22
CA GLN A 470 -15.25 20.23 21.92
C GLN A 470 -15.56 21.72 21.76
N PHE A 471 -16.78 22.03 21.43
CA PHE A 471 -17.23 23.39 21.14
C PHE A 471 -18.71 23.60 21.46
N VAL A 472 -19.14 24.85 21.43
CA VAL A 472 -20.56 25.21 21.58
C VAL A 472 -21.06 25.71 20.22
N ASP A 473 -22.12 25.09 19.68
CA ASP A 473 -22.70 25.49 18.39
C ASP A 473 -23.39 26.85 18.44
N GLY A 474 -23.81 27.38 17.28
CA GLY A 474 -24.49 28.66 17.18
C GLY A 474 -25.81 28.76 17.95
N GLN A 475 -26.35 27.63 18.42
CA GLN A 475 -27.55 27.55 19.26
C GLN A 475 -27.23 27.40 20.76
N GLY A 476 -25.94 27.47 21.13
CA GLY A 476 -25.50 27.35 22.53
C GLY A 476 -25.39 25.89 23.03
N ARG A 477 -25.46 24.90 22.18
CA ARG A 477 -25.39 23.49 22.57
C ARG A 477 -23.95 22.98 22.53
N PRO A 478 -23.50 22.19 23.52
CA PRO A 478 -22.18 21.55 23.47
C PRO A 478 -22.15 20.48 22.36
N ARG A 479 -21.08 20.46 21.58
CA ARG A 479 -20.80 19.54 20.49
C ARG A 479 -19.39 19.01 20.62
N SER A 480 -19.15 17.84 20.06
CA SER A 480 -17.81 17.28 19.86
C SER A 480 -17.64 16.81 18.43
N SER A 481 -16.44 17.02 17.88
CA SER A 481 -16.01 16.54 16.59
C SER A 481 -14.75 15.70 16.78
N GLN A 482 -14.62 14.64 16.02
CA GLN A 482 -13.44 13.77 16.04
C GLN A 482 -12.90 13.64 14.63
N SER A 483 -11.58 13.77 14.49
CA SER A 483 -10.84 13.47 13.27
C SER A 483 -9.63 12.59 13.57
N GLU A 484 -9.25 11.77 12.61
CA GLU A 484 -8.00 11.01 12.64
C GLU A 484 -6.98 11.77 11.81
N GLU A 485 -5.87 12.14 12.44
CA GLU A 485 -4.87 12.99 11.82
C GLU A 485 -3.49 12.33 11.82
N THR A 486 -2.75 12.55 10.74
CA THR A 486 -1.35 12.14 10.61
C THR A 486 -0.52 13.32 10.13
N ARG A 487 0.60 13.56 10.79
CA ARG A 487 1.54 14.60 10.39
C ARG A 487 2.94 14.03 10.22
N VAL A 488 3.65 14.58 9.22
CA VAL A 488 5.06 14.27 8.99
C VAL A 488 5.88 15.53 9.34
N TRP A 489 6.87 15.31 10.19
CA TRP A 489 7.77 16.33 10.69
C TRP A 489 9.17 16.11 10.15
N HIS A 490 9.83 17.20 9.77
CA HIS A 490 11.24 17.19 9.37
C HIS A 490 12.01 18.23 10.16
N ARG A 491 13.17 17.87 10.65
CA ARG A 491 14.04 18.76 11.44
C ARG A 491 15.06 19.40 10.51
N ARG A 492 15.00 20.74 10.41
CA ARG A 492 15.95 21.57 9.67
C ARG A 492 16.48 22.65 10.61
N ASP A 493 17.78 22.90 10.62
CA ASP A 493 18.43 23.92 11.48
C ASP A 493 17.97 23.82 12.95
N ALA A 494 17.95 22.59 13.47
CA ALA A 494 17.50 22.24 14.83
C ALA A 494 16.00 22.56 15.13
N LYS A 495 15.18 22.86 14.13
CA LYS A 495 13.74 23.13 14.29
C LYS A 495 12.91 22.08 13.55
N TRP A 496 11.88 21.59 14.22
CA TRP A 496 10.89 20.72 13.59
C TRP A 496 9.92 21.56 12.76
N GLN A 497 9.67 21.14 11.52
CA GLN A 497 8.70 21.74 10.61
C GLN A 497 7.72 20.68 10.12
N ASN A 498 6.43 20.98 10.11
CA ASN A 498 5.40 20.10 9.54
C ASN A 498 5.47 20.21 8.01
N ILE A 499 5.78 19.09 7.35
CA ILE A 499 5.95 19.01 5.89
C ILE A 499 4.78 18.34 5.19
N HIS A 500 3.97 17.57 5.92
CA HIS A 500 2.77 16.93 5.38
C HIS A 500 1.72 16.74 6.46
N PHE A 501 0.46 16.84 6.06
CA PHE A 501 -0.70 16.65 6.91
C PHE A 501 -1.76 15.82 6.18
N HIS A 502 -2.36 14.87 6.86
CA HIS A 502 -3.52 14.11 6.40
C HIS A 502 -4.58 14.12 7.50
N CYS A 503 -5.77 14.53 7.14
CA CYS A 503 -6.96 14.49 7.99
C CYS A 503 -8.01 13.59 7.35
N SER A 504 -8.53 12.64 8.09
CA SER A 504 -9.69 11.83 7.71
C SER A 504 -10.92 12.29 8.48
N GLY A 505 -12.06 12.37 7.83
CA GLY A 505 -13.33 12.78 8.39
C GLY A 505 -14.33 13.16 7.30
N ALA A 506 -15.58 13.39 7.68
CA ALA A 506 -16.53 13.97 6.75
C ALA A 506 -16.28 15.49 6.66
N PRO A 507 -16.34 16.12 5.47
CA PRO A 507 -16.32 17.57 5.36
C PRO A 507 -17.44 18.16 6.20
N ALA A 508 -17.17 19.28 6.84
CA ALA A 508 -18.22 20.02 7.55
C ALA A 508 -19.33 20.36 6.55
N ALA A 509 -20.59 20.08 6.91
CA ALA A 509 -21.71 20.46 6.08
C ALA A 509 -21.66 21.98 5.81
N PRO A 510 -21.86 22.44 4.55
CA PRO A 510 -21.90 23.85 4.26
C PRO A 510 -22.94 24.53 5.18
N LEU A 511 -22.54 25.57 5.85
CA LEU A 511 -23.48 26.40 6.61
C LEU A 511 -24.49 26.97 5.62
N GLN A 512 -25.75 26.54 5.68
CA GLN A 512 -26.88 27.18 5.02
C GLN A 512 -27.18 28.54 5.68
#